data_f0025fd2ea24310d12f13191b137d40c
#
_entry.id   f0025fd2ea24310d12f13191b137d40c
#
_cell.length_a   1.000
_cell.length_b   1.000
_cell.length_c   1.000
_cell.angle_alpha   90.00
_cell.angle_beta   90.00
_cell.angle_gamma   90.00
#
_symmetry.space_group_name_H-M   'P 1'
#
loop_
_entity.id
_entity.type
_entity.pdbx_description
1 polymer ?
#
loop_
_entity_poly.entity_id
_entity_poly.type
_entity_poly.pdbx_seq_one_letter_code
_entity_poly.pdbx_strand_id
1 'polypeptide(L)'
;LVTDAGIGTIAAGVVKAYAALITVSGYDGGTGASPLSSIHHAGTPWELGLSEIQETLRMNNLRHRVRVQVDGGLKTGLDVIKGAILGAESFGFGTAPIVALGCKYLRICHLNNCATGLATQDARLRKDHFTGLPDMAMNFFKFVAEDVRQWLAKLGVSRLQDLIGRTDLLELADGQNERQRGLDLSPILFASGLQSEASQYCTEPRN
;
A
#
# COMPACT_ATOMS: atom_id res chain seq x y z
N LEU A 1 -7.54 7.05 3.29
CA LEU A 1 -8.15 6.35 4.44
C LEU A 1 -7.07 5.62 5.23
N VAL A 2 -7.05 5.78 6.54
CA VAL A 2 -6.19 5.00 7.43
C VAL A 2 -6.91 3.70 7.78
N THR A 3 -6.19 2.58 7.72
CA THR A 3 -6.76 1.26 7.98
C THR A 3 -7.17 1.08 9.43
N ASP A 4 -8.41 0.71 9.64
CA ASP A 4 -8.99 0.34 10.94
C ASP A 4 -10.26 -0.51 10.66
N ALA A 5 -10.80 -1.14 11.69
CA ALA A 5 -12.01 -1.94 11.57
C ALA A 5 -13.19 -1.10 11.04
N GLY A 6 -13.94 -1.61 10.06
CA GLY A 6 -15.06 -0.89 9.42
C GLY A 6 -14.66 0.06 8.29
N ILE A 7 -13.40 0.08 7.89
CA ILE A 7 -12.90 0.95 6.81
C ILE A 7 -13.63 0.70 5.47
N GLY A 8 -14.08 -0.53 5.23
CA GLY A 8 -14.84 -0.86 4.03
C GLY A 8 -16.15 -0.07 3.92
N THR A 9 -16.86 0.11 5.04
CA THR A 9 -18.09 0.93 5.09
C THR A 9 -17.79 2.39 4.77
N ILE A 10 -16.70 2.93 5.31
CA ILE A 10 -16.23 4.30 5.02
C ILE A 10 -15.89 4.43 3.54
N ALA A 11 -15.15 3.46 2.99
CA ALA A 11 -14.79 3.44 1.57
C ALA A 11 -16.04 3.43 0.67
N ALA A 12 -17.06 2.63 0.98
CA ALA A 12 -18.31 2.61 0.25
C ALA A 12 -19.00 3.98 0.26
N GLY A 13 -19.01 4.67 1.42
CA GLY A 13 -19.53 6.03 1.54
C GLY A 13 -18.76 7.03 0.68
N VAL A 14 -17.43 6.96 0.69
CA VAL A 14 -16.55 7.82 -0.11
C VAL A 14 -16.75 7.60 -1.62
N VAL A 15 -16.93 6.35 -2.06
CA VAL A 15 -17.24 6.03 -3.47
C VAL A 15 -18.60 6.58 -3.88
N LYS A 16 -19.61 6.46 -3.02
CA LYS A 16 -20.95 7.05 -3.25
C LYS A 16 -20.88 8.57 -3.35
N ALA A 17 -19.93 9.22 -2.67
CA ALA A 17 -19.61 10.65 -2.80
C ALA A 17 -18.75 10.97 -4.03
N TYR A 18 -18.62 10.05 -4.98
CA TYR A 18 -17.95 10.22 -6.27
C TYR A 18 -16.42 10.38 -6.22
N ALA A 19 -15.75 9.81 -5.24
CA ALA A 19 -14.29 9.72 -5.26
C ALA A 19 -13.82 8.86 -6.45
N ALA A 20 -12.84 9.36 -7.20
CA ALA A 20 -12.23 8.65 -8.33
C ALA A 20 -11.09 7.72 -7.87
N LEU A 21 -10.47 8.03 -6.75
CA LEU A 21 -9.36 7.29 -6.15
C LEU A 21 -9.53 7.23 -4.63
N ILE A 22 -9.26 6.08 -4.06
CA ILE A 22 -9.12 5.89 -2.61
C ILE A 22 -7.71 5.39 -2.34
N THR A 23 -6.96 6.10 -1.50
CA THR A 23 -5.70 5.62 -0.94
C THR A 23 -5.96 4.97 0.41
N VAL A 24 -5.53 3.73 0.56
CA VAL A 24 -5.62 2.92 1.78
C VAL A 24 -4.25 2.92 2.43
N SER A 25 -4.12 3.57 3.58
CA SER A 25 -2.85 3.67 4.30
C SER A 25 -2.83 2.74 5.50
N GLY A 26 -1.87 1.84 5.55
CA GLY A 26 -1.58 1.05 6.76
C GLY A 26 -0.93 1.90 7.87
N TYR A 27 -0.67 1.28 9.03
CA TYR A 27 -0.04 1.96 10.16
C TYR A 27 1.33 2.60 9.84
N ASP A 28 2.04 2.07 8.84
CA ASP A 28 3.30 2.63 8.33
C ASP A 28 3.09 3.72 7.26
N GLY A 29 1.84 4.00 6.89
CA GLY A 29 1.49 5.02 5.89
C GLY A 29 1.44 6.42 6.45
N GLY A 30 1.16 7.37 5.55
CA GLY A 30 1.07 8.78 5.88
C GLY A 30 2.41 9.51 5.88
N THR A 31 2.41 10.74 6.36
CA THR A 31 3.61 11.58 6.34
C THR A 31 4.59 11.26 7.48
N GLY A 32 5.88 11.13 7.16
CA GLY A 32 6.95 11.02 8.16
C GLY A 32 7.13 12.27 9.03
N ALA A 33 6.48 13.38 8.69
CA ALA A 33 6.46 14.61 9.48
C ALA A 33 5.35 14.64 10.54
N SER A 34 4.53 13.59 10.65
CA SER A 34 3.54 13.46 11.71
C SER A 34 4.17 13.34 13.09
N PRO A 35 3.47 13.76 14.17
CA PRO A 35 3.90 13.50 15.54
C PRO A 35 4.11 12.01 15.80
N LEU A 36 5.06 11.67 16.68
CA LEU A 36 5.39 10.28 17.02
C LEU A 36 4.17 9.48 17.52
N SER A 37 3.26 10.12 18.24
CA SER A 37 2.02 9.49 18.71
C SER A 37 1.16 8.96 17.54
N SER A 38 1.04 9.73 16.46
CA SER A 38 0.30 9.30 15.27
C SER A 38 1.01 8.15 14.54
N ILE A 39 2.34 8.26 14.41
CA ILE A 39 3.16 7.22 13.74
C ILE A 39 3.08 5.88 14.49
N HIS A 40 3.02 5.91 15.83
CA HIS A 40 3.04 4.69 16.64
C HIS A 40 1.66 4.06 16.89
N HIS A 41 0.58 4.83 16.80
CA HIS A 41 -0.72 4.40 17.33
C HIS A 41 -1.89 4.56 16.35
N ALA A 42 -1.67 5.03 15.13
CA ALA A 42 -2.73 5.17 14.14
C ALA A 42 -2.65 4.03 13.11
N GLY A 43 -3.80 3.39 12.87
CA GLY A 43 -3.96 2.40 11.81
C GLY A 43 -3.60 0.95 12.18
N THR A 44 -4.02 0.06 11.32
CA THR A 44 -3.72 -1.38 11.33
C THR A 44 -2.88 -1.75 10.10
N PRO A 45 -2.39 -3.00 9.96
CA PRO A 45 -1.75 -3.44 8.72
C PRO A 45 -2.62 -3.18 7.49
N TRP A 46 -2.02 -2.68 6.42
CA TRP A 46 -2.75 -2.32 5.19
C TRP A 46 -3.43 -3.54 4.56
N GLU A 47 -2.91 -4.74 4.76
CA GLU A 47 -3.45 -6.00 4.25
C GLU A 47 -4.89 -6.22 4.74
N LEU A 48 -5.15 -5.95 6.03
CA LEU A 48 -6.49 -6.07 6.62
C LEU A 48 -7.46 -5.05 5.99
N GLY A 49 -7.08 -3.78 5.99
CA GLY A 49 -7.96 -2.72 5.47
C GLY A 49 -8.19 -2.81 3.97
N LEU A 50 -7.16 -3.20 3.21
CA LEU A 50 -7.29 -3.36 1.76
C LEU A 50 -8.24 -4.49 1.40
N SER A 51 -8.12 -5.65 2.05
CA SER A 51 -9.01 -6.79 1.86
C SER A 51 -10.46 -6.44 2.23
N GLU A 52 -10.68 -5.78 3.36
CA GLU A 52 -12.02 -5.32 3.78
C GLU A 52 -12.64 -4.36 2.76
N ILE A 53 -11.87 -3.38 2.26
CA ILE A 53 -12.32 -2.41 1.25
C ILE A 53 -12.67 -3.13 -0.06
N GLN A 54 -11.78 -4.00 -0.54
CA GLN A 54 -11.99 -4.75 -1.78
C GLN A 54 -13.31 -5.50 -1.74
N GLU A 55 -13.53 -6.31 -0.71
CA GLU A 55 -14.73 -7.13 -0.58
C GLU A 55 -15.99 -6.28 -0.34
N THR A 56 -15.91 -5.25 0.51
CA THR A 56 -17.07 -4.36 0.75
C THR A 56 -17.49 -3.64 -0.52
N LEU A 57 -16.55 -3.14 -1.31
CA LEU A 57 -16.87 -2.46 -2.58
C LEU A 57 -17.46 -3.43 -3.61
N ARG A 58 -16.97 -4.67 -3.66
CA ARG A 58 -17.52 -5.71 -4.54
C ARG A 58 -18.93 -6.10 -4.13
N MET A 59 -19.17 -6.39 -2.85
CA MET A 59 -20.47 -6.74 -2.30
C MET A 59 -21.54 -5.67 -2.53
N ASN A 60 -21.13 -4.40 -2.62
CA ASN A 60 -22.03 -3.27 -2.87
C ASN A 60 -22.08 -2.84 -4.34
N ASN A 61 -21.46 -3.58 -5.25
CA ASN A 61 -21.34 -3.24 -6.68
C ASN A 61 -20.78 -1.82 -6.91
N LEU A 62 -19.74 -1.47 -6.15
CA LEU A 62 -19.08 -0.15 -6.21
C LEU A 62 -17.62 -0.23 -6.72
N ARG A 63 -17.05 -1.44 -6.75
CA ARG A 63 -15.63 -1.63 -7.05
C ARG A 63 -15.23 -1.12 -8.44
N HIS A 64 -16.10 -1.24 -9.42
CA HIS A 64 -15.88 -0.78 -10.80
C HIS A 64 -15.74 0.75 -10.94
N ARG A 65 -16.18 1.52 -9.93
CA ARG A 65 -16.28 2.99 -9.98
C ARG A 65 -15.05 3.73 -9.45
N VAL A 66 -14.17 3.04 -8.72
CA VAL A 66 -13.08 3.70 -7.98
C VAL A 66 -11.78 2.93 -8.14
N ARG A 67 -10.68 3.67 -8.33
CA ARG A 67 -9.33 3.11 -8.22
C ARG A 67 -8.95 2.98 -6.75
N VAL A 68 -8.30 1.87 -6.41
CA VAL A 68 -7.80 1.64 -5.07
C VAL A 68 -6.28 1.65 -5.10
N GLN A 69 -5.69 2.55 -4.31
CA GLN A 69 -4.27 2.64 -4.07
C GLN A 69 -3.97 2.15 -2.66
N VAL A 70 -2.86 1.48 -2.48
CA VAL A 70 -2.36 1.10 -1.15
C VAL A 70 -1.01 1.75 -0.88
N ASP A 71 -0.80 2.18 0.36
CA ASP A 71 0.50 2.59 0.87
C ASP A 71 0.72 2.11 2.32
N GLY A 72 1.91 2.35 2.85
CA GLY A 72 2.28 1.95 4.19
C GLY A 72 3.35 0.88 4.20
N GLY A 73 4.60 1.30 4.03
CA GLY A 73 5.76 0.44 4.20
C GLY A 73 6.11 -0.43 3.01
N LEU A 74 5.55 -0.22 1.83
CA LEU A 74 5.90 -0.96 0.61
C LEU A 74 7.36 -0.70 0.23
N LYS A 75 8.10 -1.75 -0.13
CA LYS A 75 9.54 -1.69 -0.40
C LYS A 75 9.97 -2.43 -1.66
N THR A 76 9.31 -3.54 -1.99
CA THR A 76 9.72 -4.52 -3.02
C THR A 76 8.62 -4.78 -4.03
N GLY A 77 8.97 -5.46 -5.12
CA GLY A 77 7.98 -5.94 -6.07
C GLY A 77 7.03 -6.99 -5.47
N LEU A 78 7.49 -7.77 -4.50
CA LEU A 78 6.63 -8.73 -3.80
C LEU A 78 5.51 -8.01 -3.01
N ASP A 79 5.78 -6.85 -2.39
CA ASP A 79 4.75 -6.06 -1.71
C ASP A 79 3.71 -5.57 -2.72
N VAL A 80 4.15 -5.15 -3.92
CA VAL A 80 3.25 -4.78 -5.03
C VAL A 80 2.36 -5.95 -5.45
N ILE A 81 2.94 -7.15 -5.61
CA ILE A 81 2.20 -8.37 -5.98
C ILE A 81 1.15 -8.71 -4.91
N LYS A 82 1.53 -8.71 -3.64
CA LYS A 82 0.59 -8.95 -2.53
C LYS A 82 -0.53 -7.91 -2.51
N GLY A 83 -0.17 -6.63 -2.65
CA GLY A 83 -1.14 -5.54 -2.71
C GLY A 83 -2.12 -5.69 -3.90
N ALA A 84 -1.63 -6.07 -5.08
CA ALA A 84 -2.48 -6.35 -6.24
C ALA A 84 -3.44 -7.51 -5.97
N ILE A 85 -2.93 -8.63 -5.45
CA ILE A 85 -3.76 -9.80 -5.10
C ILE A 85 -4.87 -9.42 -4.10
N LEU A 86 -4.58 -8.55 -3.14
CA LEU A 86 -5.57 -8.08 -2.16
C LEU A 86 -6.47 -6.93 -2.67
N GLY A 87 -6.28 -6.48 -3.91
CA GLY A 87 -7.23 -5.58 -4.56
C GLY A 87 -6.69 -4.20 -4.96
N ALA A 88 -5.40 -3.89 -4.76
CA ALA A 88 -4.86 -2.59 -5.17
C ALA A 88 -4.54 -2.53 -6.66
N GLU A 89 -4.79 -1.37 -7.28
CA GLU A 89 -4.46 -1.05 -8.66
C GLU A 89 -3.26 -0.08 -8.76
N SER A 90 -2.93 0.56 -7.65
CA SER A 90 -1.87 1.58 -7.54
C SER A 90 -1.15 1.44 -6.20
N PHE A 91 0.10 1.86 -6.14
CA PHE A 91 0.99 1.60 -5.02
C PHE A 91 1.77 2.85 -4.64
N GLY A 92 1.65 3.26 -3.37
CA GLY A 92 2.36 4.40 -2.82
C GLY A 92 3.63 3.98 -2.08
N PHE A 93 4.74 4.64 -2.39
CA PHE A 93 6.03 4.40 -1.76
C PHE A 93 6.50 5.68 -1.07
N GLY A 94 6.76 5.60 0.22
CA GLY A 94 7.31 6.71 0.99
C GLY A 94 8.78 6.46 1.36
N THR A 95 9.01 5.65 2.38
CA THR A 95 10.32 5.46 3.00
C THR A 95 11.36 4.83 2.07
N ALA A 96 11.01 3.81 1.30
CA ALA A 96 11.99 3.08 0.50
C ALA A 96 12.70 3.97 -0.56
N PRO A 97 11.98 4.74 -1.41
CA PRO A 97 12.65 5.64 -2.34
C PRO A 97 13.44 6.76 -1.66
N ILE A 98 13.01 7.28 -0.50
CA ILE A 98 13.79 8.31 0.20
C ILE A 98 15.04 7.72 0.87
N VAL A 99 15.04 6.44 1.26
CA VAL A 99 16.25 5.73 1.69
C VAL A 99 17.23 5.60 0.53
N ALA A 100 16.76 5.30 -0.67
CA ALA A 100 17.60 5.30 -1.87
C ALA A 100 18.22 6.69 -2.15
N LEU A 101 17.55 7.78 -1.75
CA LEU A 101 18.07 9.14 -1.82
C LEU A 101 19.00 9.54 -0.66
N GLY A 102 19.34 8.63 0.26
CA GLY A 102 20.27 8.85 1.36
C GLY A 102 19.63 9.08 2.74
N CYS A 103 18.33 8.83 2.92
CA CYS A 103 17.67 8.91 4.23
C CYS A 103 18.32 7.91 5.21
N LYS A 104 18.65 8.37 6.41
CA LYS A 104 19.23 7.55 7.49
C LYS A 104 18.19 6.94 8.44
N TYR A 105 16.91 7.12 8.13
CA TYR A 105 15.79 6.56 8.91
C TYR A 105 15.76 6.99 10.39
N LEU A 106 16.17 8.23 10.67
CA LEU A 106 16.24 8.76 12.03
C LEU A 106 14.87 9.08 12.66
N ARG A 107 13.83 9.15 11.84
CA ARG A 107 12.44 9.44 12.27
C ARG A 107 12.27 10.77 13.03
N ILE A 108 13.09 11.77 12.72
CA ILE A 108 13.03 13.13 13.27
C ILE A 108 12.44 14.13 12.26
N CYS A 109 11.76 13.65 11.23
CA CYS A 109 11.21 14.48 10.14
C CYS A 109 10.25 15.57 10.65
N HIS A 110 9.49 15.26 11.72
CA HIS A 110 8.53 16.21 12.34
C HIS A 110 9.20 17.40 13.04
N LEU A 111 10.50 17.33 13.31
CA LEU A 111 11.25 18.42 13.96
C LEU A 111 11.83 19.43 12.97
N ASN A 112 11.62 19.25 11.67
CA ASN A 112 12.24 20.07 10.61
C ASN A 112 13.79 20.14 10.72
N ASN A 113 14.41 19.12 11.33
CA ASN A 113 15.85 19.04 11.58
C ASN A 113 16.43 17.73 11.02
N CYS A 114 16.19 17.48 9.74
CA CYS A 114 16.69 16.29 9.09
C CYS A 114 18.20 16.34 8.86
N ALA A 115 18.95 15.47 9.53
CA ALA A 115 20.41 15.42 9.43
C ALA A 115 20.94 15.09 8.01
N THR A 116 20.09 14.57 7.12
CA THR A 116 20.47 14.29 5.72
C THR A 116 19.95 15.34 4.74
N GLY A 117 19.36 16.44 5.24
CA GLY A 117 18.84 17.53 4.40
C GLY A 117 17.64 17.16 3.53
N LEU A 118 17.13 15.92 3.61
CA LEU A 118 16.08 15.42 2.72
C LEU A 118 14.69 15.91 3.13
N ALA A 119 14.32 15.75 4.41
CA ALA A 119 12.99 16.09 4.94
C ALA A 119 13.09 17.31 5.87
N THR A 120 13.57 18.43 5.37
CA THR A 120 13.67 19.69 6.10
C THR A 120 13.48 20.88 5.17
N GLN A 121 13.00 22.00 5.71
CA GLN A 121 12.93 23.30 5.04
C GLN A 121 14.16 24.18 5.34
N ASP A 122 15.07 23.77 6.24
CA ASP A 122 16.29 24.50 6.51
C ASP A 122 17.23 24.47 5.29
N ALA A 123 17.52 25.66 4.74
CA ALA A 123 18.29 25.80 3.52
C ALA A 123 19.75 25.34 3.67
N ARG A 124 20.34 25.47 4.87
CA ARG A 124 21.71 25.05 5.14
C ARG A 124 21.78 23.52 5.19
N LEU A 125 20.89 22.87 5.97
CA LEU A 125 20.84 21.43 6.07
C LEU A 125 20.62 20.78 4.68
N ARG A 126 19.75 21.37 3.87
CA ARG A 126 19.53 20.90 2.49
C ARG A 126 20.79 21.04 1.62
N LYS A 127 21.45 22.21 1.67
CA LYS A 127 22.65 22.48 0.88
C LYS A 127 23.84 21.62 1.29
N ASP A 128 24.04 21.46 2.61
CA ASP A 128 25.26 20.88 3.15
C ASP A 128 25.20 19.35 3.27
N HIS A 129 24.00 18.77 3.36
CA HIS A 129 23.83 17.36 3.69
C HIS A 129 23.02 16.54 2.68
N PHE A 130 22.19 17.18 1.81
CA PHE A 130 21.43 16.43 0.81
C PHE A 130 22.32 16.02 -0.37
N THR A 131 22.46 14.71 -0.56
CA THR A 131 23.29 14.11 -1.62
C THR A 131 22.49 13.30 -2.63
N GLY A 132 21.16 13.29 -2.49
CA GLY A 132 20.29 12.50 -3.38
C GLY A 132 20.26 13.02 -4.81
N LEU A 133 20.23 12.11 -5.75
CA LEU A 133 20.13 12.39 -7.18
C LEU A 133 18.83 11.80 -7.74
N PRO A 134 18.18 12.43 -8.74
CA PRO A 134 17.00 11.90 -9.38
C PRO A 134 17.16 10.45 -9.88
N ASP A 135 18.35 10.12 -10.41
CA ASP A 135 18.67 8.78 -10.92
C ASP A 135 18.55 7.70 -9.85
N MET A 136 18.84 8.02 -8.58
CA MET A 136 18.69 7.06 -7.48
C MET A 136 17.23 6.66 -7.30
N ALA A 137 16.30 7.60 -7.32
CA ALA A 137 14.87 7.33 -7.25
C ALA A 137 14.37 6.60 -8.50
N MET A 138 14.80 7.03 -9.68
CA MET A 138 14.44 6.36 -10.94
C MET A 138 14.91 4.92 -10.98
N ASN A 139 16.13 4.64 -10.55
CA ASN A 139 16.67 3.29 -10.51
C ASN A 139 15.95 2.43 -9.47
N PHE A 140 15.62 2.98 -8.30
CA PHE A 140 14.81 2.28 -7.32
C PHE A 140 13.50 1.77 -7.94
N PHE A 141 12.73 2.63 -8.62
CA PHE A 141 11.47 2.21 -9.23
C PHE A 141 11.66 1.28 -10.43
N LYS A 142 12.75 1.41 -11.20
CA LYS A 142 13.09 0.42 -12.24
C LYS A 142 13.33 -0.97 -11.64
N PHE A 143 14.05 -1.05 -10.51
CA PHE A 143 14.26 -2.32 -9.82
C PHE A 143 12.98 -2.90 -9.24
N VAL A 144 12.11 -2.08 -8.65
CA VAL A 144 10.79 -2.53 -8.19
C VAL A 144 9.97 -3.07 -9.36
N ALA A 145 9.95 -2.37 -10.49
CA ALA A 145 9.22 -2.82 -11.68
C ALA A 145 9.76 -4.15 -12.24
N GLU A 146 11.10 -4.31 -12.26
CA GLU A 146 11.73 -5.55 -12.69
C GLU A 146 11.43 -6.70 -11.72
N ASP A 147 11.45 -6.45 -10.42
CA ASP A 147 11.07 -7.45 -9.40
C ASP A 147 9.60 -7.89 -9.59
N VAL A 148 8.68 -6.93 -9.81
CA VAL A 148 7.29 -7.22 -10.16
C VAL A 148 7.19 -8.11 -11.41
N ARG A 149 7.94 -7.77 -12.47
CA ARG A 149 7.97 -8.54 -13.72
C ARG A 149 8.42 -9.98 -13.48
N GLN A 150 9.43 -10.19 -12.65
CA GLN A 150 9.92 -11.52 -12.30
C GLN A 150 8.90 -12.32 -11.50
N TRP A 151 8.18 -11.71 -10.58
CA TRP A 151 7.10 -12.35 -9.85
C TRP A 151 5.94 -12.73 -10.76
N LEU A 152 5.52 -11.82 -11.66
CA LEU A 152 4.49 -12.14 -12.66
C LEU A 152 4.87 -13.36 -13.51
N ALA A 153 6.14 -13.42 -13.95
CA ALA A 153 6.64 -14.56 -14.72
C ALA A 153 6.59 -15.87 -13.92
N LYS A 154 6.95 -15.84 -12.62
CA LYS A 154 6.86 -17.02 -11.74
C LYS A 154 5.42 -17.49 -11.53
N LEU A 155 4.47 -16.57 -11.48
CA LEU A 155 3.04 -16.86 -11.35
C LEU A 155 2.36 -17.23 -12.68
N GLY A 156 3.07 -17.15 -13.80
CA GLY A 156 2.51 -17.42 -15.13
C GLY A 156 1.49 -16.38 -15.60
N VAL A 157 1.58 -15.14 -15.09
CA VAL A 157 0.65 -14.04 -15.37
C VAL A 157 1.36 -12.96 -16.17
N SER A 158 0.70 -12.44 -17.21
CA SER A 158 1.32 -11.46 -18.11
C SER A 158 1.09 -9.99 -17.70
N ARG A 159 0.06 -9.70 -16.94
CA ARG A 159 -0.29 -8.33 -16.52
C ARG A 159 -0.61 -8.29 -15.04
N LEU A 160 -0.14 -7.24 -14.36
CA LEU A 160 -0.42 -7.01 -12.94
C LEU A 160 -1.93 -6.95 -12.64
N GLN A 161 -2.70 -6.37 -13.57
CA GLN A 161 -4.15 -6.26 -13.46
C GLN A 161 -4.85 -7.63 -13.34
N ASP A 162 -4.28 -8.69 -13.94
CA ASP A 162 -4.83 -10.04 -13.90
C ASP A 162 -4.66 -10.71 -12.51
N LEU A 163 -3.87 -10.10 -11.61
CA LEU A 163 -3.71 -10.55 -10.23
C LEU A 163 -4.72 -9.92 -9.26
N ILE A 164 -5.40 -8.85 -9.66
CA ILE A 164 -6.23 -8.09 -8.72
C ILE A 164 -7.38 -8.95 -8.21
N GLY A 165 -7.43 -9.09 -6.87
CA GLY A 165 -8.44 -9.90 -6.20
C GLY A 165 -8.23 -11.43 -6.25
N ARG A 166 -7.07 -11.91 -6.75
CA ARG A 166 -6.74 -13.34 -6.84
C ARG A 166 -6.19 -13.88 -5.52
N THR A 167 -6.97 -13.78 -4.44
CA THR A 167 -6.58 -14.28 -3.11
C THR A 167 -6.32 -15.78 -3.07
N ASP A 168 -6.81 -16.53 -4.06
CA ASP A 168 -6.49 -17.94 -4.30
C ASP A 168 -5.00 -18.23 -4.55
N LEU A 169 -4.21 -17.19 -4.87
CA LEU A 169 -2.76 -17.29 -5.05
C LEU A 169 -1.96 -17.06 -3.75
N LEU A 170 -2.63 -16.75 -2.65
CA LEU A 170 -2.01 -16.58 -1.35
C LEU A 170 -2.28 -17.78 -0.45
N GLU A 171 -1.27 -18.19 0.26
CA GLU A 171 -1.34 -19.22 1.28
C GLU A 171 -0.86 -18.64 2.62
N LEU A 172 -1.55 -19.02 3.70
CA LEU A 172 -1.14 -18.65 5.04
C LEU A 172 0.06 -19.49 5.45
N ALA A 173 1.16 -18.82 5.77
CA ALA A 173 2.33 -19.50 6.29
C ALA A 173 2.11 -19.93 7.76
N ASP A 174 2.67 -21.08 8.13
CA ASP A 174 2.65 -21.55 9.52
C ASP A 174 3.34 -20.55 10.45
N GLY A 175 2.70 -20.26 11.57
CA GLY A 175 3.27 -19.38 12.60
C GLY A 175 4.52 -19.98 13.24
N GLN A 176 5.59 -19.19 13.35
CA GLN A 176 6.87 -19.61 13.93
C GLN A 176 6.84 -19.67 15.47
N ASN A 177 5.87 -19.04 16.11
CA ASN A 177 5.69 -19.00 17.55
C ASN A 177 4.20 -19.07 17.92
N GLU A 178 3.90 -19.26 19.21
CA GLU A 178 2.51 -19.39 19.69
C GLU A 178 1.63 -18.18 19.36
N ARG A 179 2.18 -16.95 19.44
CA ARG A 179 1.45 -15.74 19.08
C ARG A 179 1.03 -15.73 17.62
N GLN A 180 1.93 -16.10 16.72
CA GLN A 180 1.64 -16.14 15.28
C GLN A 180 0.64 -17.28 14.97
N ARG A 181 0.76 -18.42 15.61
CA ARG A 181 -0.20 -19.53 15.45
C ARG A 181 -1.60 -19.23 15.98
N GLY A 182 -1.70 -18.32 16.97
CA GLY A 182 -2.97 -17.85 17.50
C GLY A 182 -3.66 -16.77 16.65
N LEU A 183 -3.03 -16.28 15.56
CA LEU A 183 -3.63 -15.31 14.66
C LEU A 183 -4.49 -16.01 13.60
N ASP A 184 -5.75 -15.63 13.54
CA ASP A 184 -6.61 -15.98 12.41
C ASP A 184 -6.47 -14.91 11.30
N LEU A 185 -5.78 -15.26 10.22
CA LEU A 185 -5.59 -14.42 9.04
C LEU A 185 -6.54 -14.79 7.89
N SER A 186 -7.44 -15.75 8.11
CA SER A 186 -8.42 -16.16 7.09
C SER A 186 -9.29 -15.01 6.57
N PRO A 187 -9.65 -13.99 7.36
CA PRO A 187 -10.40 -12.85 6.85
C PRO A 187 -9.68 -12.06 5.75
N ILE A 188 -8.34 -12.06 5.73
CA ILE A 188 -7.55 -11.38 4.67
C ILE A 188 -7.71 -12.09 3.32
N LEU A 189 -7.86 -13.41 3.35
CA LEU A 189 -8.02 -14.25 2.17
C LEU A 189 -9.49 -14.49 1.80
N PHE A 190 -10.40 -13.89 2.58
CA PHE A 190 -11.82 -14.08 2.34
C PHE A 190 -12.21 -13.56 0.96
N ALA A 191 -12.82 -14.44 0.18
CA ALA A 191 -13.51 -14.08 -1.07
C ALA A 191 -14.98 -14.30 -0.84
N SER A 192 -15.80 -13.27 -1.04
CA SER A 192 -17.24 -13.27 -0.74
C SER A 192 -18.08 -14.29 -1.51
N GLY A 193 -17.46 -15.13 -2.35
CA GLY A 193 -18.19 -16.05 -3.23
C GLY A 193 -19.12 -15.35 -4.23
N LEU A 194 -19.05 -14.02 -4.28
CA LEU A 194 -19.74 -13.25 -5.30
C LEU A 194 -19.24 -13.68 -6.67
N GLN A 195 -20.23 -13.96 -7.53
CA GLN A 195 -20.00 -14.46 -8.87
C GLN A 195 -18.90 -13.68 -9.60
N SER A 196 -18.28 -14.32 -10.54
CA SER A 196 -17.24 -13.76 -11.44
C SER A 196 -17.64 -12.44 -12.12
N GLU A 197 -18.90 -12.05 -12.07
CA GLU A 197 -19.45 -10.82 -12.63
C GLU A 197 -19.13 -9.55 -11.84
N ALA A 198 -18.84 -9.64 -10.53
CA ALA A 198 -18.47 -8.48 -9.73
C ALA A 198 -17.03 -8.04 -10.07
N SER A 199 -16.86 -6.82 -10.58
CA SER A 199 -15.58 -6.29 -10.97
C SER A 199 -14.55 -6.37 -9.85
N GLN A 200 -13.33 -6.76 -10.18
CA GLN A 200 -12.18 -6.81 -9.26
C GLN A 200 -11.41 -5.48 -9.21
N TYR A 201 -11.61 -4.61 -10.18
CA TYR A 201 -10.88 -3.34 -10.33
C TYR A 201 -11.75 -2.29 -11.00
N CYS A 202 -11.25 -1.06 -11.11
CA CYS A 202 -11.97 0.06 -11.71
C CYS A 202 -12.06 -0.10 -13.22
N THR A 203 -13.28 -0.21 -13.74
CA THR A 203 -13.57 -0.29 -15.19
C THR A 203 -14.26 0.96 -15.73
N GLU A 204 -14.83 1.78 -14.85
CA GLU A 204 -15.55 3.01 -15.19
C GLU A 204 -14.95 4.19 -14.40
N PRO A 205 -13.71 4.60 -14.69
CA PRO A 205 -13.13 5.74 -14.00
C PRO A 205 -13.97 6.97 -14.29
N ARG A 206 -14.39 7.66 -13.25
CA ARG A 206 -15.03 8.97 -13.37
C ARG A 206 -13.94 10.02 -13.52
N ASN A 207 -13.83 10.61 -14.70
CA ASN A 207 -12.89 11.56 -15.31
C ASN A 207 -11.81 10.92 -16.15
#